data_23fae9e6fec41fad119acccae55e54aa
#
_entry.id   23fae9e6fec41fad119acccae55e54aa
#
_cell.length_a   1.000
_cell.length_b   1.000
_cell.length_c   1.000
_cell.angle_alpha   90.00
_cell.angle_beta   90.00
_cell.angle_gamma   90.00
#
_symmetry.space_group_name_H-M   'P 1'
#
loop_
_entity.id
_entity.type
_entity.pdbx_description
1 polymer ?
#
loop_
_entity_poly.entity_id
_entity_poly.type
_entity_poly.pdbx_seq_one_letter_code
_entity_poly.pdbx_strand_id
1 'polypeptide(L)'
;MGGQTALNTALTLDKKGILKKHNVFLIGANREAIDKAEDRQLFDETMQAIDLETPASGIAHSMEDALQVQKEIGFPCIIRPSFTMGGTGGGIAYNITEFREICEKGLELSPTNELLIDESLIGWKEYEMEVVRDSEDNCIIICSIENFDPMGIHTGDSITIAPAQTLTDKEFQIMSCLLYTSDAADDSRS
;
A
#
# COMPACT_ATOMS: atom_id res chain seq x y z
N MET A 1 6.28 16.42 -8.43
CA MET A 1 6.99 17.09 -7.33
C MET A 1 6.07 18.02 -6.56
N GLY A 2 5.28 17.55 -5.71
CA GLY A 2 4.26 18.30 -4.93
C GLY A 2 3.50 17.38 -3.99
N GLY A 3 3.99 16.13 -3.85
CA GLY A 3 3.40 15.13 -2.97
C GLY A 3 1.93 14.90 -3.27
N GLN A 4 1.20 14.47 -2.26
CA GLN A 4 -0.23 14.13 -2.35
C GLN A 4 -1.10 15.28 -2.88
N THR A 5 -0.76 16.54 -2.58
CA THR A 5 -1.51 17.69 -3.07
C THR A 5 -1.44 17.81 -4.59
N ALA A 6 -0.27 17.61 -5.19
CA ALA A 6 -0.12 17.64 -6.64
C ALA A 6 -0.82 16.45 -7.31
N LEU A 7 -0.73 15.26 -6.72
CA LEU A 7 -1.41 14.07 -7.17
C LEU A 7 -2.93 14.27 -7.22
N ASN A 8 -3.53 14.69 -6.12
CA ASN A 8 -4.97 14.97 -6.02
C ASN A 8 -5.42 16.07 -7.00
N THR A 9 -4.58 17.08 -7.22
CA THR A 9 -4.86 18.15 -8.18
C THR A 9 -4.84 17.61 -9.60
N ALA A 10 -3.84 16.81 -9.97
CA ALA A 10 -3.72 16.19 -11.29
C ALA A 10 -4.92 15.29 -11.60
N LEU A 11 -5.31 14.41 -10.68
CA LEU A 11 -6.48 13.54 -10.81
C LEU A 11 -7.78 14.35 -10.96
N THR A 12 -7.91 15.45 -10.22
CA THR A 12 -9.09 16.32 -10.31
C THR A 12 -9.18 17.02 -11.66
N LEU A 13 -8.06 17.49 -12.19
CA LEU A 13 -7.98 18.14 -13.50
C LEU A 13 -8.28 17.15 -14.62
N ASP A 14 -7.77 15.92 -14.49
CA ASP A 14 -8.04 14.86 -15.46
C ASP A 14 -9.54 14.47 -15.45
N LYS A 15 -10.12 14.21 -14.28
CA LYS A 15 -11.57 13.92 -14.11
C LYS A 15 -12.46 14.99 -14.71
N LYS A 16 -12.05 16.26 -14.68
CA LYS A 16 -12.76 17.38 -15.29
C LYS A 16 -12.47 17.57 -16.78
N GLY A 17 -11.65 16.72 -17.39
CA GLY A 17 -11.25 16.79 -18.79
C GLY A 17 -10.37 18.01 -19.14
N ILE A 18 -9.85 18.72 -18.13
CA ILE A 18 -9.05 19.93 -18.32
C ILE A 18 -7.71 19.61 -18.97
N LEU A 19 -7.06 18.52 -18.53
CA LEU A 19 -5.79 18.08 -19.09
C LEU A 19 -5.93 17.82 -20.61
N LYS A 20 -6.93 17.03 -20.99
CA LYS A 20 -7.23 16.74 -22.40
C LYS A 20 -7.57 17.98 -23.20
N LYS A 21 -8.38 18.91 -22.63
CA LYS A 21 -8.75 20.18 -23.29
C LYS A 21 -7.56 21.05 -23.63
N HIS A 22 -6.52 21.05 -22.77
CA HIS A 22 -5.33 21.87 -22.94
C HIS A 22 -4.12 21.10 -23.48
N ASN A 23 -4.31 19.84 -23.91
CA ASN A 23 -3.26 18.95 -24.42
C ASN A 23 -2.07 18.82 -23.44
N VAL A 24 -2.38 18.65 -22.16
CA VAL A 24 -1.41 18.46 -21.07
C VAL A 24 -1.35 16.98 -20.73
N PHE A 25 -0.15 16.42 -20.65
CA PHE A 25 0.11 15.03 -20.31
C PHE A 25 0.66 14.92 -18.88
N LEU A 26 0.22 13.90 -18.15
CA LEU A 26 0.83 13.52 -16.89
C LEU A 26 2.15 12.80 -17.19
N ILE A 27 3.24 13.32 -16.67
CA ILE A 27 4.54 12.65 -16.71
C ILE A 27 4.66 11.78 -15.45
N GLY A 28 5.13 10.55 -15.64
CA GLY A 28 5.23 9.55 -14.58
C GLY A 28 4.13 8.51 -14.73
N ALA A 29 3.10 8.55 -13.90
CA ALA A 29 1.99 7.61 -13.96
C ALA A 29 0.73 8.23 -14.60
N ASN A 30 0.01 7.41 -15.37
CA ASN A 30 -1.31 7.78 -15.86
C ASN A 30 -2.35 7.68 -14.72
N ARG A 31 -3.58 8.17 -14.98
CA ARG A 31 -4.64 8.16 -13.99
C ARG A 31 -4.99 6.75 -13.49
N GLU A 32 -5.07 5.79 -14.37
CA GLU A 32 -5.43 4.41 -14.02
C GLU A 32 -4.39 3.78 -13.08
N ALA A 33 -3.11 3.97 -13.37
CA ALA A 33 -2.03 3.51 -12.51
C ALA A 33 -2.05 4.19 -11.13
N ILE A 34 -2.38 5.49 -11.10
CA ILE A 34 -2.51 6.22 -9.83
C ILE A 34 -3.71 5.70 -9.03
N ASP A 35 -4.88 5.54 -9.67
CA ASP A 35 -6.09 5.04 -9.01
C ASP A 35 -5.83 3.61 -8.45
N LYS A 36 -5.16 2.71 -9.20
CA LYS A 36 -4.76 1.36 -8.73
C LYS A 36 -3.77 1.40 -7.55
N ALA A 37 -2.86 2.36 -7.51
CA ALA A 37 -1.86 2.46 -6.44
C ALA A 37 -2.41 3.11 -5.17
N GLU A 38 -3.34 4.04 -5.29
CA GLU A 38 -3.88 4.82 -4.16
C GLU A 38 -5.13 4.19 -3.55
N ASP A 39 -5.93 3.48 -4.35
CA ASP A 39 -7.11 2.77 -3.88
C ASP A 39 -6.73 1.36 -3.42
N ARG A 40 -6.96 1.08 -2.14
CA ARG A 40 -6.56 -0.18 -1.53
C ARG A 40 -7.24 -1.39 -2.16
N GLN A 41 -8.53 -1.29 -2.46
CA GLN A 41 -9.28 -2.39 -3.06
C GLN A 41 -8.77 -2.68 -4.47
N LEU A 42 -8.58 -1.63 -5.28
CA LEU A 42 -8.02 -1.76 -6.62
C LEU A 42 -6.58 -2.29 -6.60
N PHE A 43 -5.80 -1.90 -5.59
CA PHE A 43 -4.45 -2.44 -5.39
C PHE A 43 -4.50 -3.93 -5.08
N ASP A 44 -5.31 -4.37 -4.12
CA ASP A 44 -5.45 -5.78 -3.75
C ASP A 44 -5.96 -6.63 -4.93
N GLU A 45 -6.96 -6.15 -5.66
CA GLU A 45 -7.47 -6.81 -6.88
C GLU A 45 -6.38 -6.93 -7.94
N THR A 46 -5.55 -5.89 -8.10
CA THR A 46 -4.44 -5.88 -9.06
C THR A 46 -3.36 -6.89 -8.64
N MET A 47 -3.00 -6.93 -7.35
CA MET A 47 -2.00 -7.88 -6.85
C MET A 47 -2.48 -9.32 -6.99
N GLN A 48 -3.74 -9.61 -6.65
CA GLN A 48 -4.34 -10.94 -6.84
C GLN A 48 -4.37 -11.36 -8.30
N ALA A 49 -4.61 -10.43 -9.22
CA ALA A 49 -4.64 -10.73 -10.66
C ALA A 49 -3.29 -11.18 -11.23
N ILE A 50 -2.19 -10.88 -10.54
CA ILE A 50 -0.82 -11.27 -10.89
C ILE A 50 -0.23 -12.30 -9.90
N ASP A 51 -1.10 -12.98 -9.14
CA ASP A 51 -0.71 -14.00 -8.15
C ASP A 51 0.27 -13.50 -7.07
N LEU A 52 0.16 -12.22 -6.68
CA LEU A 52 0.90 -11.68 -5.56
C LEU A 52 0.03 -11.59 -4.31
N GLU A 53 0.61 -12.03 -3.19
CA GLU A 53 -0.02 -11.96 -1.88
C GLU A 53 0.10 -10.55 -1.30
N THR A 54 -0.99 -10.06 -0.74
CA THR A 54 -1.04 -8.85 0.09
C THR A 54 -1.37 -9.23 1.53
N PRO A 55 -0.98 -8.44 2.53
CA PRO A 55 -1.40 -8.66 3.89
C PRO A 55 -2.92 -8.70 3.99
N ALA A 56 -3.44 -9.68 4.72
CA ALA A 56 -4.88 -9.79 4.93
C ALA A 56 -5.42 -8.52 5.60
N SER A 57 -6.53 -8.01 5.10
CA SER A 57 -7.12 -6.78 5.60
C SER A 57 -8.63 -6.80 5.52
N GLY A 58 -9.30 -6.00 6.36
CA GLY A 58 -10.73 -5.84 6.32
C GLY A 58 -11.18 -4.52 6.92
N ILE A 59 -12.35 -4.07 6.47
CA ILE A 59 -13.01 -2.86 6.97
C ILE A 59 -14.12 -3.28 7.93
N ALA A 60 -14.24 -2.56 9.05
CA ALA A 60 -15.27 -2.77 10.05
C ALA A 60 -15.96 -1.45 10.41
N HIS A 61 -17.27 -1.46 10.48
CA HIS A 61 -18.10 -0.32 10.91
C HIS A 61 -18.75 -0.54 12.28
N SER A 62 -18.54 -1.71 12.84
CA SER A 62 -19.05 -2.10 14.15
C SER A 62 -18.06 -3.03 14.85
N MET A 63 -18.23 -3.23 16.16
CA MET A 63 -17.45 -4.21 16.91
C MET A 63 -17.70 -5.64 16.42
N GLU A 64 -18.91 -5.95 15.96
CA GLU A 64 -19.25 -7.27 15.41
C GLU A 64 -18.48 -7.53 14.10
N ASP A 65 -18.46 -6.56 13.19
CA ASP A 65 -17.68 -6.65 11.95
C ASP A 65 -16.19 -6.80 12.27
N ALA A 66 -15.68 -5.98 13.20
CA ALA A 66 -14.28 -6.03 13.62
C ALA A 66 -13.88 -7.41 14.15
N LEU A 67 -14.72 -8.04 14.95
CA LEU A 67 -14.48 -9.39 15.45
C LEU A 67 -14.54 -10.45 14.35
N GLN A 68 -15.34 -10.24 13.31
CA GLN A 68 -15.38 -11.15 12.15
C GLN A 68 -14.07 -11.04 11.36
N VAL A 69 -13.65 -9.83 11.03
CA VAL A 69 -12.39 -9.56 10.34
C VAL A 69 -11.19 -10.10 11.14
N GLN A 70 -11.18 -9.92 12.45
CA GLN A 70 -10.10 -10.41 13.30
C GLN A 70 -9.98 -11.93 13.29
N LYS A 71 -11.10 -12.67 13.18
CA LYS A 71 -11.05 -14.15 13.10
C LYS A 71 -10.37 -14.65 11.82
N GLU A 72 -10.47 -13.88 10.75
CA GLU A 72 -9.85 -14.21 9.46
C GLU A 72 -8.37 -13.84 9.46
N ILE A 73 -8.03 -12.68 10.02
CA ILE A 73 -6.66 -12.15 10.06
C ILE A 73 -5.81 -12.80 11.16
N GLY A 74 -6.39 -13.02 12.34
CA GLY A 74 -5.63 -13.51 13.50
C GLY A 74 -4.94 -12.42 14.31
N PHE A 75 -3.93 -12.79 15.09
CA PHE A 75 -3.08 -11.90 15.87
C PHE A 75 -1.59 -12.13 15.56
N PRO A 76 -0.73 -11.07 15.64
CA PRO A 76 -1.09 -9.67 15.91
C PRO A 76 -1.74 -9.00 14.70
N CYS A 77 -2.61 -8.02 14.96
CA CYS A 77 -3.23 -7.22 13.90
C CYS A 77 -3.12 -5.72 14.22
N ILE A 78 -3.16 -4.92 13.16
CA ILE A 78 -3.06 -3.45 13.24
C ILE A 78 -4.46 -2.89 13.02
N ILE A 79 -4.89 -1.99 13.90
CA ILE A 79 -6.18 -1.30 13.80
C ILE A 79 -5.92 0.17 13.50
N ARG A 80 -6.55 0.69 12.46
CA ARG A 80 -6.42 2.09 12.04
C ARG A 80 -7.81 2.69 11.83
N PRO A 81 -8.21 3.66 12.65
CA PRO A 81 -9.44 4.41 12.41
C PRO A 81 -9.33 5.24 11.14
N SER A 82 -10.34 5.18 10.28
CA SER A 82 -10.37 5.98 9.06
C SER A 82 -10.56 7.45 9.37
N PHE A 83 -9.91 8.31 8.56
CA PHE A 83 -10.02 9.78 8.64
C PHE A 83 -9.56 10.40 9.97
N THR A 84 -8.71 9.72 10.74
CA THR A 84 -8.05 10.31 11.92
C THR A 84 -6.70 10.88 11.57
N MET A 85 -6.31 11.98 12.25
CA MET A 85 -5.01 12.61 12.03
C MET A 85 -3.93 11.94 12.88
N GLY A 86 -2.77 11.67 12.25
CA GLY A 86 -1.57 11.21 12.96
C GLY A 86 -1.71 9.82 13.62
N GLY A 87 -2.59 8.95 13.12
CA GLY A 87 -2.78 7.60 13.68
C GLY A 87 -3.48 7.56 15.03
N THR A 88 -4.13 8.67 15.44
CA THR A 88 -4.84 8.76 16.72
C THR A 88 -5.94 7.70 16.82
N GLY A 89 -5.93 6.94 17.91
CA GLY A 89 -6.93 5.89 18.17
C GLY A 89 -6.63 4.53 17.54
N GLY A 90 -5.56 4.44 16.72
CA GLY A 90 -5.07 3.17 16.20
C GLY A 90 -4.06 2.51 17.12
N GLY A 91 -3.72 1.26 16.79
CA GLY A 91 -2.74 0.50 17.55
C GLY A 91 -2.56 -0.91 17.03
N ILE A 92 -1.68 -1.65 17.68
CA ILE A 92 -1.44 -3.07 17.41
C ILE A 92 -2.05 -3.86 18.55
N ALA A 93 -2.87 -4.85 18.21
CA ALA A 93 -3.45 -5.78 19.17
C ALA A 93 -2.75 -7.13 19.07
N TYR A 94 -2.32 -7.64 20.22
CA TYR A 94 -1.70 -8.95 20.35
C TYR A 94 -2.66 -10.00 20.93
N ASN A 95 -3.80 -9.56 21.45
CA ASN A 95 -4.83 -10.40 22.03
C ASN A 95 -6.20 -9.74 21.93
N ILE A 96 -7.24 -10.52 22.23
CA ILE A 96 -8.63 -10.10 22.09
C ILE A 96 -9.02 -8.93 23.02
N THR A 97 -8.38 -8.79 24.17
CA THR A 97 -8.68 -7.71 25.12
C THR A 97 -8.18 -6.38 24.57
N GLU A 98 -6.91 -6.31 24.17
CA GLU A 98 -6.33 -5.15 23.51
C GLU A 98 -7.09 -4.78 22.23
N PHE A 99 -7.47 -5.80 21.44
CA PHE A 99 -8.24 -5.61 20.22
C PHE A 99 -9.55 -4.86 20.48
N ARG A 100 -10.32 -5.30 21.47
CA ARG A 100 -11.59 -4.65 21.81
C ARG A 100 -11.41 -3.22 22.26
N GLU A 101 -10.44 -2.97 23.15
CA GLU A 101 -10.16 -1.63 23.66
C GLU A 101 -9.76 -0.65 22.54
N ILE A 102 -8.92 -1.10 21.60
CA ILE A 102 -8.47 -0.28 20.47
C ILE A 102 -9.64 -0.04 19.50
N CYS A 103 -10.42 -1.08 19.19
CA CYS A 103 -11.56 -0.95 18.27
C CYS A 103 -12.66 -0.04 18.83
N GLU A 104 -13.03 -0.16 20.10
CA GLU A 104 -14.02 0.72 20.73
C GLU A 104 -13.59 2.19 20.63
N LYS A 105 -12.35 2.47 21.04
CA LYS A 105 -11.79 3.82 20.97
C LYS A 105 -11.67 4.32 19.53
N GLY A 106 -11.27 3.44 18.61
CA GLY A 106 -11.10 3.78 17.19
C GLY A 106 -12.43 4.10 16.50
N LEU A 107 -13.49 3.33 16.77
CA LEU A 107 -14.84 3.59 16.26
C LEU A 107 -15.40 4.92 16.77
N GLU A 108 -15.16 5.26 18.03
CA GLU A 108 -15.59 6.54 18.59
C GLU A 108 -14.85 7.74 17.96
N LEU A 109 -13.58 7.58 17.65
CA LEU A 109 -12.73 8.65 17.09
C LEU A 109 -12.87 8.81 15.57
N SER A 110 -13.28 7.76 14.86
CA SER A 110 -13.49 7.82 13.42
C SER A 110 -14.78 8.58 13.08
N PRO A 111 -14.72 9.67 12.30
CA PRO A 111 -15.90 10.42 11.89
C PRO A 111 -16.92 9.59 11.08
N THR A 112 -16.47 8.50 10.48
CA THR A 112 -17.29 7.59 9.66
C THR A 112 -17.62 6.29 10.40
N ASN A 113 -17.23 6.14 11.68
CA ASN A 113 -17.29 4.87 12.43
C ASN A 113 -16.68 3.71 11.63
N GLU A 114 -15.51 3.93 11.05
CA GLU A 114 -14.84 2.97 10.20
C GLU A 114 -13.45 2.66 10.72
N LEU A 115 -13.13 1.38 10.82
CA LEU A 115 -11.81 0.85 11.14
C LEU A 115 -11.29 0.05 9.97
N LEU A 116 -10.02 0.22 9.68
CA LEU A 116 -9.23 -0.68 8.86
C LEU A 116 -8.45 -1.59 9.79
N ILE A 117 -8.55 -2.89 9.58
CA ILE A 117 -7.87 -3.91 10.37
C ILE A 117 -6.98 -4.70 9.42
N ASP A 118 -5.69 -4.70 9.71
CA ASP A 118 -4.68 -5.31 8.86
C ASP A 118 -3.91 -6.39 9.62
N GLU A 119 -3.49 -7.42 8.91
CA GLU A 119 -2.46 -8.35 9.38
C GLU A 119 -1.18 -7.59 9.73
N SER A 120 -0.57 -7.94 10.85
CA SER A 120 0.68 -7.31 11.27
C SER A 120 1.88 -8.04 10.71
N LEU A 121 2.69 -7.33 9.95
CA LEU A 121 3.96 -7.82 9.42
C LEU A 121 5.16 -7.47 10.33
N ILE A 122 4.93 -7.22 11.62
CA ILE A 122 6.00 -6.94 12.57
C ILE A 122 7.05 -8.06 12.56
N GLY A 123 8.32 -7.66 12.42
CA GLY A 123 9.45 -8.58 12.35
C GLY A 123 9.79 -9.06 10.94
N TRP A 124 9.00 -8.71 9.95
CA TRP A 124 9.36 -8.90 8.56
C TRP A 124 10.44 -7.90 8.14
N LYS A 125 11.25 -8.28 7.17
CA LYS A 125 12.16 -7.37 6.49
C LYS A 125 11.44 -6.60 5.41
N GLU A 126 11.80 -5.35 5.23
CA GLU A 126 11.25 -4.46 4.21
C GLU A 126 12.30 -4.19 3.13
N TYR A 127 11.93 -4.50 1.89
CA TYR A 127 12.73 -4.23 0.71
C TYR A 127 11.89 -3.49 -0.31
N GLU A 128 12.54 -2.59 -1.03
CA GLU A 128 11.93 -1.83 -2.11
C GLU A 128 12.77 -1.97 -3.38
N MET A 129 12.12 -1.85 -4.53
CA MET A 129 12.79 -1.79 -5.82
C MET A 129 12.46 -0.44 -6.47
N GLU A 130 13.49 0.35 -6.75
CA GLU A 130 13.33 1.55 -7.57
C GLU A 130 13.27 1.16 -9.04
N VAL A 131 12.16 1.48 -9.67
CA VAL A 131 11.86 1.10 -11.05
C VAL A 131 11.54 2.33 -11.88
N VAL A 132 12.10 2.39 -13.07
CA VAL A 132 11.76 3.40 -14.08
C VAL A 132 11.20 2.70 -15.31
N ARG A 133 10.05 3.17 -15.78
CA ARG A 133 9.40 2.72 -17.01
C ARG A 133 9.19 3.90 -17.93
N ASP A 134 9.52 3.76 -19.20
CA ASP A 134 9.31 4.79 -20.21
C ASP A 134 7.99 4.60 -20.98
N SER A 135 7.71 5.52 -21.91
CA SER A 135 6.50 5.48 -22.72
C SER A 135 6.50 4.38 -23.82
N GLU A 136 7.64 3.73 -24.04
CA GLU A 136 7.81 2.60 -24.96
C GLU A 136 7.83 1.26 -24.23
N ASP A 137 7.47 1.29 -22.95
CA ASP A 137 7.36 0.11 -22.10
C ASP A 137 8.70 -0.54 -21.70
N ASN A 138 9.80 0.19 -21.83
CA ASN A 138 11.07 -0.28 -21.31
C ASN A 138 11.09 -0.09 -19.78
N CYS A 139 11.21 -1.20 -19.05
CA CYS A 139 11.26 -1.22 -17.60
C CYS A 139 12.69 -1.50 -17.12
N ILE A 140 13.20 -0.67 -16.22
CA ILE A 140 14.56 -0.79 -15.68
C ILE A 140 14.51 -0.72 -14.16
N ILE A 141 15.10 -1.70 -13.47
CA ILE A 141 15.35 -1.64 -12.03
C ILE A 141 16.63 -0.82 -11.83
N ILE A 142 16.50 0.30 -11.15
CA ILE A 142 17.61 1.20 -10.86
C ILE A 142 18.44 0.68 -9.70
N CYS A 143 17.79 0.32 -8.59
CA CYS A 143 18.42 -0.28 -7.44
C CYS A 143 17.43 -1.02 -6.55
N SER A 144 17.96 -1.89 -5.69
CA SER A 144 17.25 -2.45 -4.55
C SER A 144 17.54 -1.62 -3.31
N ILE A 145 16.56 -1.48 -2.47
CA ILE A 145 16.61 -0.71 -1.23
C ILE A 145 16.24 -1.62 -0.08
N GLU A 146 16.92 -1.50 1.04
CA GLU A 146 16.60 -2.19 2.28
C GLU A 146 16.33 -1.17 3.38
N ASN A 147 15.18 -1.27 4.02
CA ASN A 147 14.89 -0.58 5.25
C ASN A 147 15.41 -1.43 6.42
N PHE A 148 16.43 -0.93 7.11
CA PHE A 148 17.15 -1.70 8.12
C PHE A 148 16.34 -1.88 9.40
N ASP A 149 15.47 -0.93 9.69
CA ASP A 149 14.55 -0.99 10.82
C ASP A 149 13.41 -1.98 10.57
N PRO A 150 12.84 -2.56 11.63
CA PRO A 150 11.73 -3.51 11.47
C PRO A 150 10.53 -2.91 10.75
N MET A 151 9.81 -3.75 10.00
CA MET A 151 8.54 -3.39 9.38
C MET A 151 7.59 -2.73 10.38
N GLY A 152 6.99 -1.60 9.99
CA GLY A 152 6.11 -0.78 10.82
C GLY A 152 6.73 0.54 11.27
N ILE A 153 8.04 0.74 11.07
CA ILE A 153 8.70 2.04 11.18
C ILE A 153 8.56 2.74 9.83
N HIS A 154 8.10 4.00 9.84
CA HIS A 154 7.92 4.76 8.60
C HIS A 154 9.25 4.89 7.85
N THR A 155 9.24 4.64 6.53
CA THR A 155 10.44 4.66 5.66
C THR A 155 11.28 5.94 5.83
N GLY A 156 10.63 7.09 6.02
CA GLY A 156 11.31 8.37 6.25
C GLY A 156 12.05 8.49 7.59
N ASP A 157 11.75 7.60 8.54
CA ASP A 157 12.35 7.55 9.88
C ASP A 157 13.29 6.34 10.04
N SER A 158 13.37 5.48 9.03
CA SER A 158 14.20 4.28 8.99
C SER A 158 15.58 4.53 8.38
N ILE A 159 16.56 3.72 8.76
CA ILE A 159 17.85 3.67 8.08
C ILE A 159 17.65 2.92 6.76
N THR A 160 17.81 3.65 5.66
CA THR A 160 17.63 3.14 4.30
C THR A 160 18.99 2.90 3.65
N ILE A 161 19.20 1.70 3.11
CA ILE A 161 20.47 1.29 2.46
C ILE A 161 20.18 0.90 1.01
N ALA A 162 20.92 1.48 0.08
CA ALA A 162 20.89 1.13 -1.34
C ALA A 162 22.32 0.90 -1.86
N PRO A 163 22.59 -0.21 -2.55
CA PRO A 163 21.71 -1.36 -2.77
C PRO A 163 21.48 -2.18 -1.50
N ALA A 164 20.38 -2.94 -1.43
CA ALA A 164 20.09 -3.85 -0.33
C ALA A 164 21.28 -4.79 -0.05
N GLN A 165 21.62 -4.95 1.23
CA GLN A 165 22.82 -5.67 1.64
C GLN A 165 22.54 -7.12 2.08
N THR A 166 21.31 -7.41 2.48
CA THR A 166 20.96 -8.72 3.05
C THR A 166 20.08 -9.57 2.12
N LEU A 167 19.74 -9.07 0.91
CA LEU A 167 19.11 -9.87 -0.15
C LEU A 167 20.11 -10.88 -0.70
N THR A 168 19.70 -12.13 -0.77
CA THR A 168 20.43 -13.14 -1.55
C THR A 168 20.18 -12.94 -3.05
N ASP A 169 21.09 -13.44 -3.90
CA ASP A 169 20.92 -13.41 -5.36
C ASP A 169 19.58 -14.04 -5.80
N LYS A 170 19.16 -15.10 -5.11
CA LYS A 170 17.92 -15.78 -5.41
C LYS A 170 16.70 -14.90 -5.09
N GLU A 171 16.68 -14.26 -3.94
CA GLU A 171 15.60 -13.34 -3.54
C GLU A 171 15.53 -12.13 -4.47
N PHE A 172 16.69 -11.54 -4.80
CA PHE A 172 16.75 -10.45 -5.77
C PHE A 172 16.19 -10.86 -7.14
N GLN A 173 16.53 -12.06 -7.62
CA GLN A 173 16.00 -12.58 -8.88
C GLN A 173 14.48 -12.79 -8.81
N ILE A 174 13.96 -13.33 -7.70
CA ILE A 174 12.52 -13.50 -7.51
C ILE A 174 11.80 -12.15 -7.58
N MET A 175 12.28 -11.15 -6.81
CA MET A 175 11.69 -9.81 -6.81
C MET A 175 11.75 -9.15 -8.19
N SER A 176 12.88 -9.30 -8.88
CA SER A 176 13.03 -8.79 -10.26
C SER A 176 12.09 -9.48 -11.24
N CYS A 177 11.94 -10.80 -11.15
CA CYS A 177 11.01 -11.55 -11.99
C CYS A 177 9.56 -11.12 -11.75
N LEU A 178 9.16 -10.87 -10.51
CA LEU A 178 7.81 -10.41 -10.17
C LEU A 178 7.50 -9.07 -10.85
N LEU A 179 8.44 -8.14 -10.88
CA LEU A 179 8.29 -6.86 -11.58
C LEU A 179 8.06 -7.03 -13.08
N TYR A 180 8.84 -7.90 -13.72
CA TYR A 180 8.69 -8.16 -15.15
C TYR A 180 7.46 -9.02 -15.50
N THR A 181 7.01 -9.88 -14.59
CA THR A 181 5.83 -10.73 -14.80
C THR A 181 4.53 -9.94 -14.62
N SER A 182 4.49 -9.02 -13.68
CA SER A 182 3.35 -8.11 -13.52
C SER A 182 3.14 -7.22 -14.73
N ASP A 183 4.23 -6.89 -15.42
CA ASP A 183 4.26 -6.12 -16.65
C ASP A 183 3.64 -6.89 -17.83
N ALA A 184 4.01 -8.17 -18.02
CA ALA A 184 3.49 -9.03 -19.07
C ALA A 184 1.99 -9.35 -18.96
N ALA A 185 1.41 -9.27 -17.75
CA ALA A 185 -0.02 -9.51 -17.54
C ALA A 185 -0.90 -8.33 -18.00
N ASP A 186 -0.36 -7.11 -18.05
CA ASP A 186 -1.07 -5.93 -18.54
C ASP A 186 -1.14 -5.90 -20.07
N ASP A 187 -0.12 -6.44 -20.76
CA ASP A 187 -0.04 -6.54 -22.22
C ASP A 187 -1.06 -7.56 -22.83
N SER A 188 -1.54 -8.51 -22.04
CA SER A 188 -2.48 -9.55 -22.52
C SER A 188 -3.94 -9.08 -22.63
N ARG A 189 -4.23 -7.81 -22.31
CA ARG A 189 -5.57 -7.21 -22.30
C ARG A 189 -5.81 -6.12 -23.33
N SER A 190 -4.89 -5.92 -24.29
CA SER A 190 -5.07 -4.99 -25.43
C SER A 190 -5.69 -5.66 -26.65
#